data_e457bd4f0ca13fa627f465be4406d0e3
#
_entry.id   e457bd4f0ca13fa627f465be4406d0e3
#
_cell.length_a   1.000
_cell.length_b   1.000
_cell.length_c   1.000
_cell.angle_alpha   90.00
_cell.angle_beta   90.00
_cell.angle_gamma   90.00
#
_symmetry.space_group_name_H-M   'P 1'
#
loop_
_entity.id
_entity.type
_entity.pdbx_description
1 polymer ?
#
loop_
_entity_poly.entity_id
_entity_poly.type
_entity_poly.pdbx_seq_one_letter_code
_entity_poly.pdbx_strand_id
1 'polypeptide(L)'
;SPNLQIIFDPVNLLYVGNIDKQDEIINQAFDLLLKDIAVVHCKDYVVEGDELKSIAAGTGGLNYPLLLKKIKEHKPYVHCTLENTVPENAVATREFMEKLYSEV
;
A
#
# COMPACT_ATOMS: atom_id res chain seq x y z
N SER A 1 -8.92 -19.01 -8.95
CA SER A 1 -9.10 -20.20 -8.12
C SER A 1 -9.70 -19.83 -6.78
N PRO A 2 -10.73 -20.55 -6.31
CA PRO A 2 -11.32 -20.25 -5.00
C PRO A 2 -10.37 -20.49 -3.83
N ASN A 3 -9.30 -21.22 -4.05
CA ASN A 3 -8.30 -21.50 -3.02
C ASN A 3 -7.07 -20.61 -3.12
N LEU A 4 -7.02 -19.73 -4.10
CA LEU A 4 -5.87 -18.85 -4.30
C LEU A 4 -6.14 -17.50 -3.68
N GLN A 5 -5.27 -17.09 -2.76
CA GLN A 5 -5.35 -15.79 -2.12
C GLN A 5 -4.08 -15.00 -2.40
N ILE A 6 -4.23 -13.68 -2.52
CA ILE A 6 -3.14 -12.80 -2.89
C ILE A 6 -2.82 -11.84 -1.75
N ILE A 7 -1.54 -11.63 -1.51
CA ILE A 7 -1.04 -10.56 -0.66
C ILE A 7 -0.74 -9.39 -1.60
N PHE A 8 -1.47 -8.30 -1.46
CA PHE A 8 -1.32 -7.13 -2.31
C PHE A 8 -0.31 -6.16 -1.70
N ASP A 9 0.81 -5.99 -2.36
CA ASP A 9 1.87 -5.07 -1.94
C ASP A 9 2.14 -4.09 -3.07
N PRO A 10 1.52 -2.90 -3.04
CA PRO A 10 1.64 -1.97 -4.16
C PRO A 10 3.06 -1.45 -4.41
N VAL A 11 3.90 -1.37 -3.38
CA VAL A 11 5.29 -0.94 -3.58
C VAL A 11 6.06 -1.93 -4.47
N ASN A 12 5.75 -3.23 -4.35
CA ASN A 12 6.40 -4.24 -5.17
C ASN A 12 6.07 -4.15 -6.66
N LEU A 13 5.05 -3.38 -7.03
CA LEU A 13 4.68 -3.12 -8.42
C LEU A 13 5.46 -1.95 -9.02
N LEU A 14 6.21 -1.22 -8.20
CA LEU A 14 6.84 0.03 -8.60
C LEU A 14 8.36 -0.10 -8.70
N TYR A 15 8.93 0.68 -9.60
CA TYR A 15 10.36 0.88 -9.73
C TYR A 15 10.59 2.31 -10.25
N VAL A 16 11.84 2.74 -10.27
CA VAL A 16 12.17 4.12 -10.63
C VAL A 16 11.57 4.55 -11.97
N GLY A 17 11.50 3.61 -12.93
CA GLY A 17 10.98 3.91 -14.27
C GLY A 17 9.47 4.07 -14.37
N ASN A 18 8.69 3.66 -13.35
CA ASN A 18 7.23 3.72 -13.44
C ASN A 18 6.53 4.45 -12.30
N ILE A 19 7.28 5.03 -11.35
CA ILE A 19 6.66 5.67 -10.17
C ILE A 19 5.81 6.89 -10.54
N ASP A 20 6.05 7.53 -11.66
CA ASP A 20 5.22 8.63 -12.16
C ASP A 20 3.83 8.17 -12.62
N LYS A 21 3.66 6.86 -12.79
CA LYS A 21 2.37 6.25 -13.17
C LYS A 21 1.79 5.40 -12.05
N GLN A 22 2.22 5.63 -10.81
CA GLN A 22 1.80 4.77 -9.71
C GLN A 22 0.28 4.69 -9.54
N ASP A 23 -0.44 5.80 -9.73
CA ASP A 23 -1.88 5.81 -9.57
C ASP A 23 -2.56 4.85 -10.55
N GLU A 24 -2.16 4.87 -11.81
CA GLU A 24 -2.69 3.95 -12.81
C GLU A 24 -2.36 2.50 -12.48
N ILE A 25 -1.13 2.26 -12.06
CA ILE A 25 -0.66 0.91 -11.72
C ILE A 25 -1.43 0.35 -10.54
N ILE A 26 -1.58 1.14 -9.48
CA ILE A 26 -2.32 0.73 -8.29
C ILE A 26 -3.78 0.47 -8.62
N ASN A 27 -4.42 1.36 -9.38
CA ASN A 27 -5.82 1.18 -9.79
C ASN A 27 -6.01 -0.09 -10.58
N GLN A 28 -5.20 -0.31 -11.61
CA GLN A 28 -5.33 -1.48 -12.48
C GLN A 28 -5.07 -2.77 -11.71
N ALA A 29 -4.02 -2.82 -10.91
CA ALA A 29 -3.68 -4.03 -10.17
C ALA A 29 -4.74 -4.35 -9.11
N PHE A 30 -5.20 -3.34 -8.38
CA PHE A 30 -6.22 -3.53 -7.36
C PHE A 30 -7.51 -4.05 -7.98
N ASP A 31 -7.97 -3.44 -9.06
CA ASP A 31 -9.23 -3.84 -9.72
C ASP A 31 -9.12 -5.24 -10.31
N LEU A 32 -7.98 -5.58 -10.88
CA LEU A 32 -7.75 -6.90 -11.49
C LEU A 32 -7.72 -8.01 -10.45
N LEU A 33 -7.13 -7.73 -9.29
CA LEU A 33 -6.90 -8.75 -8.26
C LEU A 33 -7.93 -8.71 -7.13
N LEU A 34 -8.90 -7.81 -7.19
CA LEU A 34 -9.81 -7.50 -6.10
C LEU A 34 -10.40 -8.71 -5.40
N LYS A 35 -10.86 -9.70 -6.15
CA LYS A 35 -11.53 -10.88 -5.58
C LYS A 35 -10.59 -11.73 -4.73
N ASP A 36 -9.31 -11.72 -5.05
CA ASP A 36 -8.34 -12.64 -4.47
C ASP A 36 -7.45 -12.00 -3.40
N ILE A 37 -7.58 -10.68 -3.18
CA ILE A 37 -6.79 -9.99 -2.17
C ILE A 37 -7.26 -10.38 -0.78
N ALA A 38 -6.40 -11.05 -0.03
CA ALA A 38 -6.66 -11.44 1.35
C ALA A 38 -6.01 -10.50 2.36
N VAL A 39 -4.86 -9.94 2.02
CA VAL A 39 -4.06 -9.06 2.89
C VAL A 39 -3.43 -7.97 2.03
N VAL A 40 -3.37 -6.76 2.57
CA VAL A 40 -2.63 -5.66 1.94
C VAL A 40 -1.41 -5.37 2.80
N HIS A 41 -0.23 -5.41 2.20
CA HIS A 41 1.01 -5.01 2.86
C HIS A 41 1.20 -3.51 2.67
N CYS A 42 1.27 -2.80 3.77
CA CYS A 42 1.40 -1.35 3.79
C CYS A 42 2.83 -0.97 4.15
N LYS A 43 3.57 -0.55 3.15
CA LYS A 43 4.89 0.05 3.30
C LYS A 43 4.98 1.22 2.35
N ASP A 44 6.11 1.86 2.31
CA ASP A 44 6.31 3.03 1.47
C ASP A 44 7.67 2.93 0.77
N TYR A 45 8.02 3.93 -0.01
CA TYR A 45 9.30 3.94 -0.71
C TYR A 45 9.88 5.35 -0.77
N VAL A 46 11.20 5.40 -0.86
CA VAL A 46 11.94 6.59 -1.28
C VAL A 46 12.87 6.18 -2.41
N VAL A 47 13.22 7.15 -3.25
CA VAL A 47 14.17 6.91 -4.34
C VAL A 47 15.58 7.12 -3.80
N GLU A 48 16.43 6.11 -3.99
CA GLU A 48 17.85 6.18 -3.65
C GLU A 48 18.65 5.77 -4.88
N GLY A 49 19.27 6.74 -5.56
CA GLY A 49 19.97 6.47 -6.80
C GLY A 49 19.03 5.94 -7.87
N ASP A 50 19.29 4.74 -8.36
CA ASP A 50 18.48 4.09 -9.40
C ASP A 50 17.47 3.07 -8.83
N GLU A 51 17.32 3.03 -7.51
CA GLU A 51 16.49 2.03 -6.86
C GLU A 51 15.47 2.65 -5.92
N LEU A 52 14.41 1.88 -5.62
CA LEU A 52 13.47 2.23 -4.58
C LEU A 52 13.87 1.51 -3.30
N LYS A 53 13.90 2.25 -2.19
CA LYS A 53 14.13 1.69 -0.87
C LYS A 53 12.82 1.62 -0.14
N SER A 54 12.49 0.44 0.41
CA SER A 54 11.28 0.24 1.21
C SER A 54 11.43 0.85 2.59
N ILE A 55 10.40 1.59 3.01
CA ILE A 55 10.35 2.26 4.31
C ILE A 55 8.96 2.13 4.91
N ALA A 56 8.78 2.61 6.14
CA ALA A 56 7.49 2.55 6.82
C ALA A 56 6.42 3.38 6.11
N ALA A 57 5.18 2.90 6.17
CA ALA A 57 4.05 3.55 5.53
C ALA A 57 3.89 5.01 5.99
N GLY A 58 3.60 5.89 5.04
CA GLY A 58 3.34 7.29 5.32
C GLY A 58 4.57 8.18 5.34
N THR A 59 5.76 7.61 5.13
CA THR A 59 7.01 8.39 5.17
C THR A 59 7.66 8.56 3.81
N GLY A 60 7.01 8.11 2.74
CA GLY A 60 7.56 8.16 1.39
C GLY A 60 6.57 8.61 0.33
N GLY A 61 6.71 8.08 -0.87
CA GLY A 61 6.01 8.54 -2.07
C GLY A 61 4.76 7.77 -2.48
N LEU A 62 4.36 6.72 -1.75
CA LEU A 62 3.18 5.95 -2.14
C LEU A 62 1.90 6.77 -1.90
N ASN A 63 0.99 6.69 -2.87
CA ASN A 63 -0.29 7.41 -2.78
C ASN A 63 -1.27 6.65 -1.88
N TYR A 64 -1.12 6.82 -0.57
CA TYR A 64 -1.99 6.18 0.41
C TYR A 64 -3.44 6.67 0.36
N PRO A 65 -3.74 7.96 0.12
CA PRO A 65 -5.14 8.37 -0.04
C PRO A 65 -5.88 7.55 -1.09
N LEU A 66 -5.25 7.31 -2.23
CA LEU A 66 -5.84 6.47 -3.28
C LEU A 66 -6.04 5.03 -2.81
N LEU A 67 -4.99 4.41 -2.25
CA LEU A 67 -5.04 3.02 -1.82
C LEU A 67 -6.09 2.80 -0.73
N LEU A 68 -6.10 3.63 0.29
CA LEU A 68 -7.05 3.49 1.41
C LEU A 68 -8.48 3.75 0.98
N LYS A 69 -8.70 4.67 0.05
CA LYS A 69 -10.03 4.90 -0.50
C LYS A 69 -10.55 3.67 -1.24
N LYS A 70 -9.71 3.03 -2.05
CA LYS A 70 -10.09 1.81 -2.75
C LYS A 70 -10.40 0.67 -1.78
N ILE A 71 -9.59 0.52 -0.74
CA ILE A 71 -9.83 -0.49 0.29
C ILE A 71 -11.17 -0.23 0.98
N LYS A 72 -11.42 1.00 1.37
CA LYS A 72 -12.65 1.37 2.07
C LYS A 72 -13.90 1.15 1.22
N GLU A 73 -13.82 1.43 -0.07
CA GLU A 73 -14.96 1.27 -0.98
C GLU A 73 -15.22 -0.18 -1.37
N HIS A 74 -14.17 -1.00 -1.48
CA HIS A 74 -14.28 -2.34 -2.07
C HIS A 74 -13.94 -3.48 -1.14
N LYS A 75 -13.08 -3.26 -0.16
CA LYS A 75 -12.61 -4.32 0.75
C LYS A 75 -12.46 -3.80 2.20
N PRO A 76 -13.52 -3.25 2.80
CA PRO A 76 -13.39 -2.60 4.11
C PRO A 76 -12.96 -3.51 5.25
N TYR A 77 -13.02 -4.83 5.05
CA TYR A 77 -12.64 -5.80 6.08
C TYR A 77 -11.31 -6.50 5.79
N VAL A 78 -10.56 -6.06 4.77
CA VAL A 78 -9.28 -6.67 4.45
C VAL A 78 -8.26 -6.34 5.56
N HIS A 79 -7.39 -7.29 5.87
CA HIS A 79 -6.30 -7.05 6.80
C HIS A 79 -5.18 -6.26 6.12
N CYS A 80 -4.71 -5.23 6.81
CA CYS A 80 -3.54 -4.45 6.36
C CYS A 80 -2.42 -4.66 7.36
N THR A 81 -1.26 -5.09 6.89
CA THR A 81 -0.07 -5.24 7.73
C THR A 81 0.89 -4.10 7.47
N LEU A 82 1.47 -3.57 8.54
CA LEU A 82 2.45 -2.48 8.44
C LEU A 82 3.84 -3.07 8.31
N GLU A 83 4.43 -2.91 7.13
CA GLU A 83 5.76 -3.40 6.82
C GLU A 83 6.83 -2.33 7.10
N ASN A 84 8.06 -2.76 7.30
CA ASN A 84 9.19 -1.88 7.56
C ASN A 84 8.99 -0.97 8.78
N THR A 85 8.18 -1.43 9.72
CA THR A 85 7.87 -0.71 10.94
C THR A 85 8.77 -1.22 12.08
N VAL A 86 9.33 -0.29 12.84
CA VAL A 86 10.13 -0.60 14.02
C VAL A 86 9.44 -0.02 15.25
N PRO A 87 9.80 -0.46 16.48
CA PRO A 87 9.11 0.05 17.68
C PRO A 87 9.08 1.57 17.78
N GLU A 88 10.14 2.24 17.32
CA GLU A 88 10.26 3.69 17.40
C GLU A 88 9.24 4.44 16.55
N ASN A 89 8.75 3.83 15.45
CA ASN A 89 7.80 4.49 14.55
C ASN A 89 6.45 3.80 14.46
N ALA A 90 6.24 2.70 15.18
CA ALA A 90 5.03 1.89 15.05
C ALA A 90 3.76 2.68 15.39
N VAL A 91 3.79 3.45 16.48
CA VAL A 91 2.63 4.23 16.90
C VAL A 91 2.31 5.33 15.89
N ALA A 92 3.32 6.05 15.43
CA ALA A 92 3.14 7.14 14.47
C ALA A 92 2.60 6.61 13.13
N THR A 93 3.11 5.47 12.66
CA THR A 93 2.65 4.85 11.43
C THR A 93 1.19 4.44 11.54
N ARG A 94 0.82 3.79 12.63
CA ARG A 94 -0.56 3.37 12.86
C ARG A 94 -1.51 4.56 12.93
N GLU A 95 -1.13 5.61 13.67
CA GLU A 95 -1.94 6.82 13.78
C GLU A 95 -2.13 7.50 12.44
N PHE A 96 -1.07 7.58 11.62
CA PHE A 96 -1.17 8.12 10.26
C PHE A 96 -2.19 7.35 9.44
N MET A 97 -2.11 6.02 9.45
CA MET A 97 -2.99 5.18 8.65
C MET A 97 -4.44 5.27 9.11
N GLU A 98 -4.68 5.25 10.42
CA GLU A 98 -6.03 5.35 10.97
C GLU A 98 -6.67 6.70 10.66
N LYS A 99 -5.91 7.78 10.82
CA LYS A 99 -6.40 9.12 10.53
C LYS A 99 -6.75 9.26 9.05
N LEU A 100 -5.85 8.84 8.18
CA LEU A 100 -6.07 8.94 6.75
C LEU A 100 -7.26 8.09 6.31
N TYR A 101 -7.39 6.89 6.84
CA TYR A 101 -8.52 6.01 6.53
C TYR A 101 -9.85 6.67 6.92
N SER A 102 -9.89 7.39 8.03
CA SER A 102 -11.10 8.08 8.45
C SER A 102 -11.47 9.27 7.55
N GLU A 103 -10.49 9.81 6.84
CA GLU A 103 -10.67 10.99 5.98
C GLU A 103 -11.02 10.67 4.52
N VAL A 104 -10.80 9.46 4.08
CA VAL A 104 -11.04 9.08 2.67
C VAL A 104 -12.46 8.58 2.40
#